data_fa467d40394bebedade05633b3c99f73
#
_entry.id   fa467d40394bebedade05633b3c99f73
#
_cell.length_a   1.000
_cell.length_b   1.000
_cell.length_c   1.000
_cell.angle_alpha   90.00
_cell.angle_beta   90.00
_cell.angle_gamma   90.00
#
_symmetry.space_group_name_H-M   'P 1'
#
loop_
_entity.id
_entity.type
_entity.pdbx_description
1 polymer ?
#
loop_
_entity_poly.entity_id
_entity_poly.type
_entity_poly.pdbx_seq_one_letter_code
_entity_poly.pdbx_strand_id
1 'polypeptide(L)'
;MIGSGESLGEMLAHAWHILPFALMFALPVVLLGGLALYLLRHGSLASTMTILVLIPVFATLIAVLGISGFMFTPALTTMTLVCVLVALVTVPAALVLGRAIARRSVWEREARERERAAEASRRELVAWISHDLRSPLAGIQAMAEAVADGVVADPIEVTGYARRISGETTRLSGMVGDLFELSRITAGALQLTMAAVPLRDVVSDAVAAQAPLAEQKRVRMIEYATVWPVVSGSDPELARIVRNLVSNAVRHTPPDGTVAVQIGIEGGEALLAVSDGCGGIPDDEIGRVFDVAFRGTRARTPERGGLASGGGLGLAIAKGLVEAHRGRIGVQNHGPGCRFEVRLPLAMP
;
A
#
# COMPACT_ATOMS: atom_id res chain seq x y z
N MET A 1 -49.58 21.82 41.40
CA MET A 1 -49.75 22.95 40.44
C MET A 1 -48.72 23.99 40.83
N ILE A 2 -47.77 24.26 39.97
CA ILE A 2 -46.84 25.37 40.16
C ILE A 2 -47.64 26.61 39.77
N GLY A 3 -48.00 27.41 40.79
CA GLY A 3 -48.77 28.65 40.56
C GLY A 3 -47.80 29.76 40.16
N SER A 4 -48.25 30.65 39.29
CA SER A 4 -47.49 31.83 38.80
C SER A 4 -47.29 32.84 39.95
N GLY A 5 -46.47 32.53 40.94
CA GLY A 5 -46.18 33.35 42.11
C GLY A 5 -45.33 32.71 43.18
N GLU A 6 -44.80 31.48 42.95
CA GLU A 6 -43.92 30.83 43.93
C GLU A 6 -42.56 31.51 43.99
N SER A 7 -42.08 31.74 45.21
CA SER A 7 -40.72 32.23 45.41
C SER A 7 -39.65 31.18 45.03
N LEU A 8 -38.46 31.61 44.65
CA LEU A 8 -37.35 30.72 44.34
C LEU A 8 -37.03 29.69 45.46
N GLY A 9 -37.29 30.08 46.74
CA GLY A 9 -37.12 29.19 47.90
C GLY A 9 -38.14 28.05 47.93
N GLU A 10 -39.40 28.33 47.60
CA GLU A 10 -40.48 27.32 47.54
C GLU A 10 -40.28 26.36 46.37
N MET A 11 -39.82 26.86 45.22
CA MET A 11 -39.42 26.02 44.05
C MET A 11 -38.26 25.05 44.40
N LEU A 12 -37.24 25.53 45.14
CA LEU A 12 -36.14 24.69 45.59
C LEU A 12 -36.59 23.66 46.62
N ALA A 13 -37.50 24.00 47.55
CA ALA A 13 -38.09 23.05 48.50
C ALA A 13 -38.90 21.95 47.79
N HIS A 14 -39.72 22.32 46.79
CA HIS A 14 -40.45 21.34 45.97
C HIS A 14 -39.52 20.44 45.17
N ALA A 15 -38.47 21.00 44.56
CA ALA A 15 -37.45 20.23 43.84
C ALA A 15 -36.75 19.22 44.75
N TRP A 16 -36.43 19.62 46.01
CA TRP A 16 -35.80 18.74 46.98
C TRP A 16 -36.67 17.53 47.38
N HIS A 17 -37.97 17.71 47.44
CA HIS A 17 -38.93 16.62 47.74
C HIS A 17 -39.17 15.69 46.55
N ILE A 18 -39.07 16.16 45.32
CA ILE A 18 -39.25 15.37 44.10
C ILE A 18 -37.99 14.61 43.72
N LEU A 19 -36.81 15.16 44.05
CA LEU A 19 -35.49 14.63 43.65
C LEU A 19 -35.29 13.14 43.99
N PRO A 20 -35.62 12.65 45.21
CA PRO A 20 -35.42 11.22 45.53
C PRO A 20 -36.28 10.30 44.68
N PHE A 21 -37.52 10.70 44.36
CA PHE A 21 -38.40 9.94 43.48
C PHE A 21 -37.93 9.95 42.04
N ALA A 22 -37.50 11.11 41.55
CA ALA A 22 -36.92 11.22 40.20
C ALA A 22 -35.67 10.34 40.05
N LEU A 23 -34.79 10.34 41.04
CA LEU A 23 -33.60 9.49 41.07
C LEU A 23 -33.95 8.01 41.16
N MET A 24 -34.95 7.64 41.96
CA MET A 24 -35.38 6.25 42.11
C MET A 24 -35.79 5.61 40.78
N PHE A 25 -36.44 6.37 39.89
CA PHE A 25 -36.89 5.90 38.58
C PHE A 25 -35.86 6.10 37.47
N ALA A 26 -35.06 7.19 37.49
CA ALA A 26 -34.09 7.49 36.46
C ALA A 26 -32.77 6.66 36.62
N LEU A 27 -32.30 6.41 37.86
CA LEU A 27 -31.03 5.77 38.14
C LEU A 27 -30.92 4.35 37.56
N PRO A 28 -31.94 3.48 37.67
CA PRO A 28 -31.91 2.16 37.05
C PRO A 28 -31.73 2.22 35.53
N VAL A 29 -32.36 3.19 34.86
CA VAL A 29 -32.26 3.37 33.39
C VAL A 29 -30.85 3.79 33.02
N VAL A 30 -30.25 4.72 33.75
CA VAL A 30 -28.88 5.18 33.53
C VAL A 30 -27.87 4.04 33.76
N LEU A 31 -28.07 3.25 34.82
CA LEU A 31 -27.20 2.10 35.12
C LEU A 31 -27.30 1.01 34.05
N LEU A 32 -28.51 0.67 33.60
CA LEU A 32 -28.75 -0.28 32.52
C LEU A 32 -28.16 0.23 31.20
N GLY A 33 -28.33 1.52 30.91
CA GLY A 33 -27.74 2.17 29.75
C GLY A 33 -26.21 2.16 29.79
N GLY A 34 -25.62 2.44 30.96
CA GLY A 34 -24.17 2.33 31.20
C GLY A 34 -23.64 0.92 31.03
N LEU A 35 -24.38 -0.08 31.53
CA LEU A 35 -24.05 -1.49 31.33
C LEU A 35 -24.13 -1.88 29.85
N ALA A 36 -25.17 -1.44 29.15
CA ALA A 36 -25.31 -1.66 27.70
C ALA A 36 -24.15 -1.05 26.91
N LEU A 37 -23.73 0.17 27.26
CA LEU A 37 -22.54 0.82 26.68
C LEU A 37 -21.27 0.05 26.98
N TYR A 38 -21.12 -0.48 28.19
CA TYR A 38 -19.96 -1.30 28.57
C TYR A 38 -19.91 -2.62 27.81
N LEU A 39 -21.04 -3.31 27.67
CA LEU A 39 -21.13 -4.58 26.92
C LEU A 39 -20.91 -4.36 25.40
N LEU A 40 -21.39 -3.25 24.86
CA LEU A 40 -21.27 -2.88 23.46
C LEU A 40 -20.01 -2.05 23.14
N ARG A 41 -19.06 -1.94 24.06
CA ARG A 41 -17.81 -1.16 23.89
C ARG A 41 -16.98 -1.58 22.67
N HIS A 42 -17.13 -2.82 22.19
CA HIS A 42 -16.50 -3.34 20.97
C HIS A 42 -17.43 -3.25 19.74
N GLY A 43 -18.63 -2.70 19.90
CA GLY A 43 -19.58 -2.48 18.82
C GLY A 43 -19.23 -1.27 17.94
N SER A 44 -20.11 -0.98 16.97
CA SER A 44 -19.92 0.17 16.10
C SER A 44 -20.05 1.50 16.86
N LEU A 45 -19.25 2.49 16.48
CA LEU A 45 -19.32 3.84 17.07
C LEU A 45 -20.73 4.44 16.97
N ALA A 46 -21.44 4.12 15.87
CA ALA A 46 -22.81 4.55 15.66
C ALA A 46 -23.80 3.99 16.70
N SER A 47 -23.65 2.69 17.07
CA SER A 47 -24.50 2.08 18.11
C SER A 47 -24.23 2.67 19.48
N THR A 48 -22.97 2.92 19.82
CA THR A 48 -22.59 3.54 21.10
C THR A 48 -23.14 4.95 21.23
N MET A 49 -23.04 5.77 20.19
CA MET A 49 -23.60 7.13 20.16
C MET A 49 -25.13 7.14 20.24
N THR A 50 -25.81 6.20 19.57
CA THR A 50 -27.25 6.06 19.62
C THR A 50 -27.71 5.73 21.03
N ILE A 51 -27.09 4.77 21.69
CA ILE A 51 -27.42 4.38 23.08
C ILE A 51 -27.17 5.55 24.02
N LEU A 52 -26.05 6.27 23.88
CA LEU A 52 -25.75 7.43 24.73
C LEU A 52 -26.84 8.53 24.69
N VAL A 53 -27.43 8.76 23.51
CA VAL A 53 -28.53 9.76 23.36
C VAL A 53 -29.88 9.22 23.85
N LEU A 54 -30.09 7.91 23.73
CA LEU A 54 -31.36 7.30 24.20
C LEU A 54 -31.47 7.21 25.73
N ILE A 55 -30.37 7.06 26.46
CA ILE A 55 -30.36 6.96 27.92
C ILE A 55 -31.10 8.12 28.59
N PRO A 56 -30.76 9.42 28.36
CA PRO A 56 -31.45 10.53 29.00
C PRO A 56 -32.90 10.64 28.56
N VAL A 57 -33.26 10.29 27.32
CA VAL A 57 -34.63 10.30 26.83
C VAL A 57 -35.50 9.29 27.57
N PHE A 58 -35.03 8.07 27.72
CA PHE A 58 -35.73 7.03 28.48
C PHE A 58 -35.74 7.30 29.97
N ALA A 59 -34.65 7.82 30.55
CA ALA A 59 -34.58 8.18 31.96
C ALA A 59 -35.60 9.26 32.32
N THR A 60 -35.72 10.30 31.51
CA THR A 60 -36.72 11.37 31.73
C THR A 60 -38.15 10.87 31.56
N LEU A 61 -38.41 10.04 30.53
CA LEU A 61 -39.75 9.47 30.31
C LEU A 61 -40.19 8.59 31.50
N ILE A 62 -39.32 7.69 31.96
CA ILE A 62 -39.61 6.77 33.09
C ILE A 62 -39.75 7.56 34.41
N ALA A 63 -38.94 8.59 34.65
CA ALA A 63 -39.04 9.43 35.83
C ALA A 63 -40.38 10.20 35.85
N VAL A 64 -40.81 10.77 34.74
CA VAL A 64 -42.10 11.47 34.63
C VAL A 64 -43.27 10.53 34.88
N LEU A 65 -43.28 9.34 34.27
CA LEU A 65 -44.32 8.32 34.50
C LEU A 65 -44.35 7.83 35.94
N GLY A 66 -43.16 7.57 36.52
CA GLY A 66 -43.06 7.10 37.92
C GLY A 66 -43.53 8.11 38.94
N ILE A 67 -43.18 9.39 38.81
CA ILE A 67 -43.58 10.47 39.70
C ILE A 67 -45.08 10.71 39.60
N SER A 68 -45.68 10.56 38.41
CA SER A 68 -47.12 10.73 38.21
C SER A 68 -47.96 9.58 38.79
N GLY A 69 -47.37 8.55 39.36
CA GLY A 69 -48.05 7.41 39.96
C GLY A 69 -48.96 6.65 39.00
N PHE A 70 -48.66 6.71 37.69
CA PHE A 70 -49.49 6.16 36.60
C PHE A 70 -50.93 6.72 36.54
N MET A 71 -51.20 7.85 37.19
CA MET A 71 -52.51 8.53 37.09
C MET A 71 -52.54 9.33 35.78
N PHE A 72 -53.45 8.98 34.89
CA PHE A 72 -53.64 9.67 33.60
C PHE A 72 -54.35 11.03 33.82
N THR A 73 -53.56 12.02 34.20
CA THR A 73 -54.01 13.41 34.31
C THR A 73 -53.76 14.14 32.98
N PRO A 74 -54.47 15.20 32.66
CA PRO A 74 -54.24 16.02 31.47
C PRO A 74 -52.81 16.56 31.41
N ALA A 75 -52.18 16.85 32.56
CA ALA A 75 -50.80 17.28 32.67
C ALA A 75 -49.81 16.18 32.27
N LEU A 76 -50.05 14.91 32.70
CA LEU A 76 -49.24 13.78 32.31
C LEU A 76 -49.30 13.52 30.81
N THR A 77 -50.49 13.59 30.22
CA THR A 77 -50.69 13.41 28.77
C THR A 77 -49.87 14.44 27.97
N THR A 78 -49.91 15.71 28.40
CA THR A 78 -49.15 16.78 27.76
C THR A 78 -47.65 16.57 27.89
N MET A 79 -47.14 16.21 29.09
CA MET A 79 -45.71 15.93 29.29
C MET A 79 -45.23 14.73 28.48
N THR A 80 -46.04 13.66 28.44
CA THR A 80 -45.69 12.46 27.65
C THR A 80 -45.64 12.80 26.15
N LEU A 81 -46.60 13.59 25.67
CA LEU A 81 -46.60 14.05 24.27
C LEU A 81 -45.36 14.87 23.94
N VAL A 82 -44.96 15.80 24.82
CA VAL A 82 -43.73 16.58 24.64
C VAL A 82 -42.50 15.68 24.61
N CYS A 83 -42.39 14.72 25.53
CA CYS A 83 -41.29 13.77 25.54
C CYS A 83 -41.19 12.93 24.24
N VAL A 84 -42.34 12.47 23.73
CA VAL A 84 -42.41 11.73 22.46
C VAL A 84 -42.01 12.61 21.28
N LEU A 85 -42.47 13.86 21.22
CA LEU A 85 -42.10 14.81 20.17
C LEU A 85 -40.58 15.12 20.20
N VAL A 86 -40.02 15.31 21.40
CA VAL A 86 -38.58 15.51 21.56
C VAL A 86 -37.80 14.26 21.11
N ALA A 87 -38.25 13.06 21.49
CA ALA A 87 -37.65 11.81 21.07
C ALA A 87 -37.69 11.64 19.53
N LEU A 88 -38.81 12.00 18.91
CA LEU A 88 -38.99 11.91 17.46
C LEU A 88 -37.99 12.77 16.67
N VAL A 89 -37.52 13.86 17.26
CA VAL A 89 -36.50 14.74 16.65
C VAL A 89 -35.08 14.30 17.02
N THR A 90 -34.87 14.00 18.32
CA THR A 90 -33.51 13.72 18.82
C THR A 90 -32.95 12.37 18.37
N VAL A 91 -33.79 11.33 18.27
CA VAL A 91 -33.33 9.99 17.87
C VAL A 91 -32.86 9.94 16.42
N PRO A 92 -33.60 10.45 15.41
CA PRO A 92 -33.10 10.52 14.04
C PRO A 92 -31.85 11.40 13.91
N ALA A 93 -31.81 12.54 14.58
CA ALA A 93 -30.66 13.42 14.58
C ALA A 93 -29.41 12.73 15.14
N ALA A 94 -29.53 11.98 16.24
CA ALA A 94 -28.46 11.20 16.84
C ALA A 94 -27.96 10.07 15.90
N LEU A 95 -28.87 9.39 15.20
CA LEU A 95 -28.53 8.35 14.23
C LEU A 95 -27.77 8.91 13.04
N VAL A 96 -28.21 10.05 12.50
CA VAL A 96 -27.53 10.70 11.36
C VAL A 96 -26.15 11.19 11.78
N LEU A 97 -26.07 11.89 12.92
CA LEU A 97 -24.81 12.42 13.44
C LEU A 97 -23.82 11.29 13.80
N GLY A 98 -24.30 10.24 14.47
CA GLY A 98 -23.49 9.07 14.82
C GLY A 98 -22.93 8.37 13.59
N ARG A 99 -23.73 8.22 12.52
CA ARG A 99 -23.26 7.67 11.24
C ARG A 99 -22.25 8.59 10.55
N ALA A 100 -22.45 9.89 10.58
CA ALA A 100 -21.53 10.86 10.00
C ALA A 100 -20.16 10.84 10.70
N ILE A 101 -20.15 10.84 12.04
CA ILE A 101 -18.93 10.76 12.85
C ILE A 101 -18.22 9.42 12.63
N ALA A 102 -18.96 8.30 12.61
CA ALA A 102 -18.39 6.98 12.37
C ALA A 102 -17.70 6.89 10.98
N ARG A 103 -18.35 7.41 9.94
CA ARG A 103 -17.73 7.48 8.61
C ARG A 103 -16.45 8.31 8.63
N ARG A 104 -16.49 9.50 9.21
CA ARG A 104 -15.33 10.40 9.28
C ARG A 104 -14.15 9.74 9.98
N SER A 105 -14.39 9.03 11.10
CA SER A 105 -13.31 8.35 11.85
C SER A 105 -12.68 7.19 11.09
N VAL A 106 -13.43 6.48 10.23
CA VAL A 106 -12.90 5.44 9.35
C VAL A 106 -11.97 6.05 8.29
N TRP A 107 -12.45 7.12 7.62
CA TRP A 107 -11.63 7.84 6.62
C TRP A 107 -10.33 8.40 7.20
N GLU A 108 -10.39 8.99 8.41
CA GLU A 108 -9.20 9.52 9.07
C GLU A 108 -8.20 8.40 9.47
N ARG A 109 -8.69 7.23 9.86
CA ARG A 109 -7.82 6.07 10.15
C ARG A 109 -7.13 5.57 8.87
N GLU A 110 -7.90 5.34 7.81
CA GLU A 110 -7.34 4.92 6.52
C GLU A 110 -6.33 5.93 5.97
N ALA A 111 -6.59 7.23 6.08
CA ALA A 111 -5.66 8.27 5.66
C ALA A 111 -4.35 8.20 6.46
N ARG A 112 -4.43 8.09 7.79
CA ARG A 112 -3.25 7.95 8.65
C ARG A 112 -2.49 6.65 8.43
N GLU A 113 -3.17 5.55 8.14
CA GLU A 113 -2.52 4.28 7.79
C GLU A 113 -1.76 4.38 6.47
N ARG A 114 -2.36 5.00 5.46
CA ARG A 114 -1.69 5.28 4.17
C ARG A 114 -0.45 6.18 4.35
N GLU A 115 -0.58 7.24 5.15
CA GLU A 115 0.54 8.14 5.46
C GLU A 115 1.67 7.42 6.20
N ARG A 116 1.34 6.61 7.21
CA ARG A 116 2.32 5.79 7.94
C ARG A 116 3.01 4.76 7.04
N ALA A 117 2.26 4.11 6.16
CA ALA A 117 2.81 3.16 5.19
C ALA A 117 3.77 3.85 4.21
N ALA A 118 3.40 5.02 3.70
CA ALA A 118 4.25 5.84 2.84
C ALA A 118 5.53 6.30 3.54
N GLU A 119 5.43 6.76 4.81
CA GLU A 119 6.60 7.13 5.61
C GLU A 119 7.51 5.94 5.94
N ALA A 120 6.93 4.77 6.24
CA ALA A 120 7.70 3.55 6.48
C ALA A 120 8.47 3.12 5.23
N SER A 121 7.81 3.10 4.07
CA SER A 121 8.43 2.80 2.77
C SER A 121 9.55 3.79 2.44
N ARG A 122 9.35 5.09 2.70
CA ARG A 122 10.38 6.11 2.49
C ARG A 122 11.59 5.89 3.39
N ARG A 123 11.39 5.55 4.68
CA ARG A 123 12.50 5.26 5.62
C ARG A 123 13.27 4.01 5.22
N GLU A 124 12.56 2.96 4.80
CA GLU A 124 13.16 1.72 4.33
C GLU A 124 14.00 1.96 3.07
N LEU A 125 13.49 2.76 2.13
CA LEU A 125 14.22 3.17 0.92
C LEU A 125 15.51 3.92 1.27
N VAL A 126 15.47 4.91 2.18
CA VAL A 126 16.66 5.67 2.59
C VAL A 126 17.69 4.78 3.29
N ALA A 127 17.26 3.87 4.16
CA ALA A 127 18.14 2.93 4.84
C ALA A 127 18.81 1.98 3.84
N TRP A 128 18.04 1.46 2.89
CA TRP A 128 18.52 0.60 1.83
C TRP A 128 19.54 1.33 0.93
N ILE A 129 19.23 2.53 0.46
CA ILE A 129 20.15 3.35 -0.36
C ILE A 129 21.49 3.52 0.36
N SER A 130 21.43 3.90 1.64
CA SER A 130 22.64 4.13 2.43
C SER A 130 23.50 2.89 2.56
N HIS A 131 22.90 1.72 2.69
CA HIS A 131 23.60 0.45 2.78
C HIS A 131 24.18 0.00 1.43
N ASP A 132 23.37 0.01 0.38
CA ASP A 132 23.72 -0.56 -0.93
C ASP A 132 24.62 0.34 -1.78
N LEU A 133 24.66 1.67 -1.50
CA LEU A 133 25.65 2.57 -2.08
C LEU A 133 26.99 2.52 -1.34
N ARG A 134 27.00 2.27 -0.04
CA ARG A 134 28.24 2.24 0.75
C ARG A 134 29.18 1.10 0.32
N SER A 135 28.64 -0.06 0.01
CA SER A 135 29.41 -1.25 -0.33
C SER A 135 30.26 -1.07 -1.60
N PRO A 136 29.69 -0.69 -2.78
CA PRO A 136 30.48 -0.45 -3.99
C PRO A 136 31.41 0.75 -3.85
N LEU A 137 31.01 1.80 -3.11
CA LEU A 137 31.86 2.96 -2.87
C LEU A 137 33.12 2.59 -2.07
N ALA A 138 32.98 1.81 -1.01
CA ALA A 138 34.11 1.30 -0.23
C ALA A 138 35.00 0.39 -1.08
N GLY A 139 34.43 -0.41 -1.97
CA GLY A 139 35.20 -1.23 -2.92
C GLY A 139 36.00 -0.38 -3.92
N ILE A 140 35.40 0.66 -4.49
CA ILE A 140 36.09 1.60 -5.38
C ILE A 140 37.24 2.29 -4.62
N GLN A 141 36.98 2.77 -3.41
CA GLN A 141 37.98 3.43 -2.60
C GLN A 141 39.15 2.53 -2.28
N ALA A 142 38.92 1.30 -1.79
CA ALA A 142 39.98 0.34 -1.49
C ALA A 142 40.79 -0.04 -2.73
N MET A 143 40.16 -0.18 -3.89
CA MET A 143 40.86 -0.45 -5.14
C MET A 143 41.70 0.74 -5.60
N ALA A 144 41.20 1.96 -5.45
CA ALA A 144 41.95 3.18 -5.79
C ALA A 144 43.13 3.41 -4.84
N GLU A 145 42.96 3.20 -3.52
CA GLU A 145 44.04 3.27 -2.52
C GLU A 145 45.15 2.23 -2.81
N ALA A 146 44.78 0.97 -3.12
CA ALA A 146 45.76 -0.08 -3.45
C ALA A 146 46.64 0.27 -4.66
N VAL A 147 46.07 0.97 -5.64
CA VAL A 147 46.84 1.46 -6.80
C VAL A 147 47.69 2.68 -6.43
N ALA A 148 47.13 3.62 -5.66
CA ALA A 148 47.81 4.86 -5.26
C ALA A 148 48.98 4.60 -4.32
N ASP A 149 48.86 3.67 -3.40
CA ASP A 149 49.89 3.29 -2.42
C ASP A 149 50.94 2.33 -3.01
N GLY A 150 50.81 1.97 -4.28
CA GLY A 150 51.76 1.07 -4.95
C GLY A 150 51.69 -0.40 -4.51
N VAL A 151 50.65 -0.78 -3.79
CA VAL A 151 50.41 -2.19 -3.41
C VAL A 151 50.15 -3.03 -4.66
N VAL A 152 49.52 -2.44 -5.68
CA VAL A 152 49.33 -2.99 -7.01
C VAL A 152 50.14 -2.16 -7.99
N ALA A 153 51.28 -2.68 -8.40
CA ALA A 153 52.24 -1.95 -9.23
C ALA A 153 52.40 -2.55 -10.65
N ASP A 154 51.99 -3.80 -10.86
CA ASP A 154 52.02 -4.41 -12.19
C ASP A 154 51.03 -3.73 -13.13
N PRO A 155 51.43 -3.25 -14.32
CA PRO A 155 50.58 -2.56 -15.28
C PRO A 155 49.34 -3.35 -15.69
N ILE A 156 49.40 -4.67 -15.72
CA ILE A 156 48.29 -5.54 -16.08
C ILE A 156 47.25 -5.54 -14.93
N GLU A 157 47.73 -5.66 -13.68
CA GLU A 157 46.90 -5.62 -12.50
C GLU A 157 46.27 -4.23 -12.31
N VAL A 158 47.03 -3.14 -12.47
CA VAL A 158 46.52 -1.76 -12.43
C VAL A 158 45.36 -1.56 -13.44
N THR A 159 45.57 -2.08 -14.69
CA THR A 159 44.50 -2.04 -15.69
C THR A 159 43.27 -2.84 -15.27
N GLY A 160 43.47 -3.98 -14.60
CA GLY A 160 42.40 -4.80 -14.03
C GLY A 160 41.61 -4.05 -12.95
N TYR A 161 42.32 -3.38 -12.05
CA TYR A 161 41.69 -2.56 -11.00
C TYR A 161 40.93 -1.37 -11.60
N ALA A 162 41.48 -0.65 -12.57
CA ALA A 162 40.82 0.44 -13.27
C ALA A 162 39.52 -0.01 -13.94
N ARG A 163 39.50 -1.18 -14.58
CA ARG A 163 38.28 -1.75 -15.17
C ARG A 163 37.24 -2.09 -14.11
N ARG A 164 37.65 -2.65 -12.96
CA ARG A 164 36.72 -2.93 -11.84
C ARG A 164 36.11 -1.65 -11.25
N ILE A 165 36.94 -0.62 -11.04
CA ILE A 165 36.48 0.71 -10.57
C ILE A 165 35.46 1.28 -11.56
N SER A 166 35.78 1.25 -12.87
CA SER A 166 34.84 1.71 -13.91
C SER A 166 33.51 0.94 -13.88
N GLY A 167 33.55 -0.37 -13.72
CA GLY A 167 32.37 -1.23 -13.60
C GLY A 167 31.51 -0.88 -12.38
N GLU A 168 32.12 -0.70 -11.20
CA GLU A 168 31.41 -0.31 -9.99
C GLU A 168 30.84 1.11 -10.07
N THR A 169 31.53 2.04 -10.72
CA THR A 169 31.03 3.40 -10.97
C THR A 169 29.82 3.39 -11.90
N THR A 170 29.86 2.59 -12.97
CA THR A 170 28.71 2.43 -13.87
C THR A 170 27.50 1.84 -13.13
N ARG A 171 27.74 0.87 -12.26
CA ARG A 171 26.70 0.27 -11.42
C ARG A 171 26.09 1.30 -10.47
N LEU A 172 26.90 2.11 -9.77
CA LEU A 172 26.46 3.18 -8.90
C LEU A 172 25.58 4.19 -9.66
N SER A 173 26.02 4.61 -10.85
CA SER A 173 25.25 5.52 -11.72
C SER A 173 23.88 4.92 -12.07
N GLY A 174 23.83 3.63 -12.38
CA GLY A 174 22.58 2.90 -12.63
C GLY A 174 21.66 2.92 -11.41
N MET A 175 22.17 2.63 -10.20
CA MET A 175 21.38 2.65 -8.97
C MET A 175 20.85 4.04 -8.63
N VAL A 176 21.63 5.10 -8.85
CA VAL A 176 21.17 6.49 -8.69
C VAL A 176 20.07 6.82 -9.70
N GLY A 177 20.22 6.38 -10.96
CA GLY A 177 19.17 6.53 -11.97
C GLY A 177 17.87 5.79 -11.62
N ASP A 178 17.97 4.58 -11.09
CA ASP A 178 16.82 3.80 -10.60
C ASP A 178 16.10 4.49 -9.44
N LEU A 179 16.88 5.10 -8.53
CA LEU A 179 16.34 5.85 -7.40
C LEU A 179 15.56 7.10 -7.85
N PHE A 180 16.12 7.89 -8.77
CA PHE A 180 15.44 9.06 -9.31
C PHE A 180 14.12 8.68 -9.99
N GLU A 181 14.11 7.58 -10.75
CA GLU A 181 12.89 7.14 -11.40
C GLU A 181 11.85 6.64 -10.41
N LEU A 182 12.25 5.82 -9.44
CA LEU A 182 11.34 5.38 -8.37
C LEU A 182 10.77 6.59 -7.61
N SER A 183 11.60 7.61 -7.35
CA SER A 183 11.13 8.86 -6.73
C SER A 183 10.09 9.59 -7.57
N ARG A 184 10.26 9.65 -8.91
CA ARG A 184 9.27 10.25 -9.82
C ARG A 184 7.97 9.45 -9.87
N ILE A 185 8.07 8.12 -9.89
CA ILE A 185 6.91 7.21 -9.86
C ILE A 185 6.11 7.42 -8.56
N THR A 186 6.78 7.36 -7.41
CA THR A 186 6.12 7.46 -6.09
C THR A 186 5.54 8.84 -5.81
N ALA A 187 6.15 9.90 -6.36
CA ALA A 187 5.64 11.27 -6.27
C ALA A 187 4.48 11.55 -7.26
N GLY A 188 4.12 10.60 -8.14
CA GLY A 188 3.14 10.84 -9.20
C GLY A 188 3.61 11.88 -10.24
N ALA A 189 4.92 12.16 -10.28
CA ALA A 189 5.54 13.16 -11.16
C ALA A 189 6.04 12.59 -12.49
N LEU A 190 5.73 11.31 -12.77
CA LEU A 190 6.11 10.67 -14.01
C LEU A 190 5.24 11.23 -15.15
N GLN A 191 5.87 11.83 -16.15
CA GLN A 191 5.20 12.30 -17.36
C GLN A 191 5.55 11.34 -18.51
N LEU A 192 4.54 10.64 -19.02
CA LEU A 192 4.68 9.72 -20.13
C LEU A 192 4.34 10.42 -21.44
N THR A 193 5.19 10.25 -22.45
CA THR A 193 4.90 10.68 -23.83
C THR A 193 4.22 9.51 -24.54
N MET A 194 2.88 9.48 -24.44
CA MET A 194 2.09 8.36 -24.97
C MET A 194 2.06 8.38 -26.49
N ALA A 195 2.39 7.25 -27.10
CA ALA A 195 2.37 7.00 -28.54
C ALA A 195 1.90 5.57 -28.82
N ALA A 196 1.66 5.26 -30.09
CA ALA A 196 1.46 3.89 -30.56
C ALA A 196 2.83 3.23 -30.72
N VAL A 197 3.18 2.30 -29.80
CA VAL A 197 4.49 1.65 -29.76
C VAL A 197 4.36 0.18 -30.14
N PRO A 198 5.07 -0.29 -31.20
CA PRO A 198 5.16 -1.71 -31.52
C PRO A 198 5.96 -2.45 -30.45
N LEU A 199 5.36 -3.40 -29.72
CA LEU A 199 6.08 -4.16 -28.71
C LEU A 199 7.22 -5.01 -29.27
N ARG A 200 7.20 -5.32 -30.56
CA ARG A 200 8.25 -6.07 -31.24
C ARG A 200 9.62 -5.43 -31.04
N ASP A 201 9.73 -4.14 -31.37
CA ASP A 201 11.00 -3.42 -31.36
C ASP A 201 11.54 -3.30 -29.93
N VAL A 202 10.66 -2.94 -29.00
CA VAL A 202 10.99 -2.83 -27.56
C VAL A 202 11.50 -4.15 -26.98
N VAL A 203 10.86 -5.27 -27.34
CA VAL A 203 11.24 -6.59 -26.83
C VAL A 203 12.54 -7.07 -27.46
N SER A 204 12.66 -6.96 -28.80
CA SER A 204 13.87 -7.38 -29.51
C SER A 204 15.12 -6.61 -29.02
N ASP A 205 15.00 -5.30 -28.81
CA ASP A 205 16.11 -4.49 -28.27
C ASP A 205 16.48 -4.89 -26.85
N ALA A 206 15.51 -5.16 -25.99
CA ALA A 206 15.75 -5.57 -24.62
C ALA A 206 16.39 -6.98 -24.53
N VAL A 207 15.95 -7.91 -25.37
CA VAL A 207 16.52 -9.25 -25.49
C VAL A 207 17.95 -9.19 -26.00
N ALA A 208 18.20 -8.42 -27.08
CA ALA A 208 19.53 -8.22 -27.63
C ALA A 208 20.51 -7.61 -26.61
N ALA A 209 20.07 -6.64 -25.82
CA ALA A 209 20.87 -6.02 -24.76
C ALA A 209 21.28 -7.00 -23.65
N GLN A 210 20.52 -8.07 -23.41
CA GLN A 210 20.82 -9.08 -22.40
C GLN A 210 21.57 -10.29 -22.95
N ALA A 211 21.73 -10.41 -24.26
CA ALA A 211 22.41 -11.54 -24.90
C ALA A 211 23.82 -11.78 -24.35
N PRO A 212 24.71 -10.78 -24.18
CA PRO A 212 26.07 -11.02 -23.66
C PRO A 212 26.06 -11.60 -22.23
N LEU A 213 25.16 -11.17 -21.38
CA LEU A 213 25.01 -11.69 -20.03
C LEU A 213 24.46 -13.12 -20.04
N ALA A 214 23.48 -13.39 -20.89
CA ALA A 214 22.89 -14.70 -21.05
C ALA A 214 23.93 -15.72 -21.55
N GLU A 215 24.76 -15.36 -22.56
CA GLU A 215 25.88 -16.17 -23.06
C GLU A 215 26.89 -16.45 -21.96
N GLN A 216 27.35 -15.44 -21.23
CA GLN A 216 28.28 -15.59 -20.12
C GLN A 216 27.78 -16.57 -19.06
N LYS A 217 26.46 -16.54 -18.78
CA LYS A 217 25.82 -17.45 -17.83
C LYS A 217 25.37 -18.79 -18.44
N ARG A 218 25.52 -18.98 -19.74
CA ARG A 218 25.00 -20.12 -20.49
C ARG A 218 23.48 -20.27 -20.35
N VAL A 219 22.76 -19.16 -20.31
CA VAL A 219 21.29 -19.13 -20.27
C VAL A 219 20.77 -19.01 -21.70
N ARG A 220 19.86 -19.90 -22.07
CA ARG A 220 19.20 -19.86 -23.38
C ARG A 220 18.04 -18.85 -23.35
N MET A 221 18.06 -17.89 -24.26
CA MET A 221 16.93 -16.96 -24.45
C MET A 221 16.08 -17.42 -25.63
N ILE A 222 14.76 -17.48 -25.42
CA ILE A 222 13.76 -17.87 -26.44
C ILE A 222 12.71 -16.77 -26.49
N GLU A 223 12.45 -16.28 -27.69
CA GLU A 223 11.38 -15.32 -27.96
C GLU A 223 10.34 -15.97 -28.86
N TYR A 224 9.06 -15.85 -28.50
CA TYR A 224 7.96 -16.29 -29.34
C TYR A 224 6.75 -15.38 -29.21
N ALA A 225 6.12 -15.11 -30.33
CA ALA A 225 4.94 -14.27 -30.40
C ALA A 225 3.85 -14.95 -31.22
N THR A 226 2.64 -14.93 -30.71
CA THR A 226 1.45 -15.32 -31.49
C THR A 226 0.99 -14.18 -32.41
N VAL A 227 1.18 -12.96 -31.95
CA VAL A 227 0.92 -11.71 -32.68
C VAL A 227 1.79 -10.62 -32.05
N TRP A 228 2.15 -9.61 -32.82
CA TRP A 228 2.89 -8.45 -32.36
C TRP A 228 1.94 -7.26 -32.13
N PRO A 229 1.54 -7.01 -30.89
CA PRO A 229 0.64 -5.90 -30.58
C PRO A 229 1.34 -4.57 -30.65
N VAL A 230 0.54 -3.53 -30.99
CA VAL A 230 0.89 -2.13 -30.80
C VAL A 230 0.18 -1.62 -29.57
N VAL A 231 0.91 -1.08 -28.61
CA VAL A 231 0.38 -0.60 -27.35
C VAL A 231 0.36 0.92 -27.27
N SER A 232 -0.55 1.46 -26.48
CA SER A 232 -0.52 2.87 -26.12
C SER A 232 0.46 3.04 -24.96
N GLY A 233 1.60 3.66 -25.21
CA GLY A 233 2.64 3.81 -24.18
C GLY A 233 3.75 4.77 -24.56
N SER A 234 4.69 4.95 -23.64
CA SER A 234 5.92 5.70 -23.82
C SER A 234 7.07 4.73 -24.07
N ASP A 235 7.69 4.84 -25.22
CA ASP A 235 8.72 3.87 -25.68
C ASP A 235 9.87 3.69 -24.69
N PRO A 236 10.54 4.71 -24.14
CA PRO A 236 11.66 4.53 -23.22
C PRO A 236 11.26 3.83 -21.92
N GLU A 237 10.07 4.10 -21.40
CA GLU A 237 9.56 3.46 -20.20
C GLU A 237 9.13 2.02 -20.45
N LEU A 238 8.51 1.74 -21.61
CA LEU A 238 8.21 0.36 -22.03
C LEU A 238 9.49 -0.46 -22.19
N ALA A 239 10.51 0.10 -22.86
CA ALA A 239 11.82 -0.54 -22.98
C ALA A 239 12.44 -0.83 -21.60
N ARG A 240 12.24 0.05 -20.61
CA ARG A 240 12.75 -0.16 -19.26
C ARG A 240 11.98 -1.25 -18.52
N ILE A 241 10.66 -1.35 -18.68
CA ILE A 241 9.86 -2.48 -18.15
C ILE A 241 10.45 -3.79 -18.65
N VAL A 242 10.61 -3.94 -19.96
CA VAL A 242 11.09 -5.19 -20.57
C VAL A 242 12.51 -5.50 -20.12
N ARG A 243 13.41 -4.52 -20.13
CA ARG A 243 14.79 -4.71 -19.64
C ARG A 243 14.84 -5.17 -18.20
N ASN A 244 14.02 -4.59 -17.31
CA ASN A 244 13.98 -4.98 -15.91
C ASN A 244 13.53 -6.44 -15.73
N LEU A 245 12.50 -6.85 -16.46
CA LEU A 245 11.99 -8.22 -16.39
C LEU A 245 12.97 -9.23 -16.98
N VAL A 246 13.50 -8.97 -18.18
CA VAL A 246 14.45 -9.88 -18.87
C VAL A 246 15.77 -9.97 -18.12
N SER A 247 16.32 -8.84 -17.65
CA SER A 247 17.53 -8.82 -16.83
C SER A 247 17.36 -9.60 -15.51
N ASN A 248 16.20 -9.46 -14.87
CA ASN A 248 15.87 -10.22 -13.67
C ASN A 248 15.82 -11.73 -13.97
N ALA A 249 15.14 -12.13 -15.03
CA ALA A 249 15.01 -13.51 -15.46
C ALA A 249 16.39 -14.14 -15.77
N VAL A 250 17.23 -13.46 -16.56
CA VAL A 250 18.59 -13.96 -16.88
C VAL A 250 19.45 -14.06 -15.62
N ARG A 251 19.33 -13.09 -14.70
CA ARG A 251 20.10 -13.10 -13.45
C ARG A 251 19.75 -14.28 -12.55
N HIS A 252 18.47 -14.60 -12.40
CA HIS A 252 18.00 -15.63 -11.47
C HIS A 252 17.90 -17.03 -12.08
N THR A 253 18.02 -17.17 -13.40
CA THR A 253 18.09 -18.46 -14.06
C THR A 253 19.47 -19.09 -13.84
N PRO A 254 19.57 -20.35 -13.37
CA PRO A 254 20.83 -21.05 -13.24
C PRO A 254 21.49 -21.30 -14.62
N PRO A 255 22.80 -21.57 -14.65
CA PRO A 255 23.49 -21.99 -15.89
C PRO A 255 22.74 -23.14 -16.57
N ASP A 256 22.79 -23.14 -17.89
CA ASP A 256 22.11 -24.10 -18.78
C ASP A 256 20.57 -24.06 -18.74
N GLY A 257 19.99 -23.09 -17.97
CA GLY A 257 18.56 -22.82 -17.92
C GLY A 257 18.05 -22.03 -19.12
N THR A 258 16.74 -21.78 -19.13
CA THR A 258 16.05 -21.08 -20.23
C THR A 258 15.24 -19.91 -19.70
N VAL A 259 15.32 -18.77 -20.39
CA VAL A 259 14.44 -17.61 -20.24
C VAL A 259 13.59 -17.52 -21.50
N ALA A 260 12.28 -17.50 -21.35
CA ALA A 260 11.34 -17.38 -22.45
C ALA A 260 10.53 -16.07 -22.35
N VAL A 261 10.52 -15.30 -23.45
CA VAL A 261 9.73 -14.09 -23.59
C VAL A 261 8.57 -14.37 -24.53
N GLN A 262 7.35 -14.29 -24.03
CA GLN A 262 6.12 -14.50 -24.78
C GLN A 262 5.39 -13.20 -25.00
N ILE A 263 4.94 -12.96 -26.24
CA ILE A 263 4.16 -11.80 -26.61
C ILE A 263 2.87 -12.26 -27.32
N GLY A 264 1.77 -11.54 -27.06
CA GLY A 264 0.49 -11.82 -27.69
C GLY A 264 -0.59 -10.82 -27.33
N ILE A 265 -1.83 -11.16 -27.68
CA ILE A 265 -3.04 -10.44 -27.26
C ILE A 265 -3.93 -11.44 -26.53
N GLU A 266 -4.38 -11.06 -25.35
CA GLU A 266 -5.27 -11.87 -24.54
C GLU A 266 -6.31 -10.98 -23.82
N GLY A 267 -7.59 -11.32 -23.94
CA GLY A 267 -8.66 -10.54 -23.30
C GLY A 267 -8.78 -9.09 -23.81
N GLY A 268 -8.31 -8.78 -25.03
CA GLY A 268 -8.32 -7.42 -25.57
C GLY A 268 -7.19 -6.52 -25.09
N GLU A 269 -6.19 -7.07 -24.39
CA GLU A 269 -4.98 -6.39 -23.94
C GLU A 269 -3.75 -7.05 -24.53
N ALA A 270 -2.68 -6.27 -24.70
CA ALA A 270 -1.38 -6.83 -25.05
C ALA A 270 -0.80 -7.58 -23.85
N LEU A 271 -0.34 -8.80 -24.06
CA LEU A 271 0.33 -9.63 -23.09
C LEU A 271 1.82 -9.69 -23.41
N LEU A 272 2.64 -9.38 -22.42
CA LEU A 272 4.06 -9.66 -22.37
C LEU A 272 4.32 -10.56 -21.15
N ALA A 273 4.88 -11.75 -21.35
CA ALA A 273 5.24 -12.64 -20.26
C ALA A 273 6.71 -13.06 -20.36
N VAL A 274 7.39 -13.03 -19.23
CA VAL A 274 8.78 -13.47 -19.09
C VAL A 274 8.81 -14.63 -18.10
N SER A 275 9.18 -15.80 -18.60
CA SER A 275 9.33 -17.03 -17.80
C SER A 275 10.79 -17.37 -17.62
N ASP A 276 11.17 -17.78 -16.43
CA ASP A 276 12.54 -18.10 -16.04
C ASP A 276 12.64 -19.46 -15.34
N GLY A 277 13.86 -19.90 -15.08
CA GLY A 277 14.17 -21.13 -14.37
C GLY A 277 14.68 -20.90 -12.94
N CYS A 278 14.22 -19.89 -12.24
CA CYS A 278 14.74 -19.47 -10.93
C CYS A 278 14.56 -20.48 -9.78
N GLY A 279 13.85 -21.59 -10.01
CA GLY A 279 13.51 -22.59 -8.98
C GLY A 279 12.29 -22.20 -8.12
N GLY A 280 11.53 -21.19 -8.55
CA GLY A 280 10.33 -20.69 -7.89
C GLY A 280 10.61 -19.68 -6.76
N ILE A 281 9.58 -18.94 -6.41
CA ILE A 281 9.53 -17.96 -5.31
C ILE A 281 8.72 -18.59 -4.16
N PRO A 282 9.19 -18.51 -2.90
CA PRO A 282 8.40 -18.95 -1.74
C PRO A 282 7.04 -18.24 -1.69
N ASP A 283 5.99 -18.97 -1.27
CA ASP A 283 4.62 -18.43 -1.27
C ASP A 283 4.45 -17.20 -0.36
N ASP A 284 5.21 -17.12 0.72
CA ASP A 284 5.26 -15.97 1.64
C ASP A 284 6.03 -14.77 1.08
N GLU A 285 6.85 -14.97 0.04
CA GLU A 285 7.63 -13.93 -0.64
C GLU A 285 6.95 -13.44 -1.93
N ILE A 286 6.11 -14.25 -2.59
CA ILE A 286 5.56 -13.96 -3.93
C ILE A 286 4.76 -12.64 -3.98
N GLY A 287 4.03 -12.30 -2.92
CA GLY A 287 3.29 -11.06 -2.82
C GLY A 287 4.16 -9.81 -2.65
N ARG A 288 5.45 -9.99 -2.33
CA ARG A 288 6.37 -8.92 -1.98
C ARG A 288 7.46 -8.65 -3.02
N VAL A 289 7.50 -9.42 -4.10
CA VAL A 289 8.59 -9.30 -5.11
C VAL A 289 8.65 -7.93 -5.79
N PHE A 290 7.53 -7.19 -5.76
CA PHE A 290 7.43 -5.83 -6.30
C PHE A 290 7.64 -4.74 -5.23
N ASP A 291 7.86 -5.12 -3.96
CA ASP A 291 8.16 -4.14 -2.91
C ASP A 291 9.53 -3.51 -3.17
N VAL A 292 9.65 -2.24 -2.82
CA VAL A 292 10.90 -1.49 -2.97
C VAL A 292 11.99 -2.14 -2.12
N ALA A 293 13.16 -2.33 -2.70
CA ALA A 293 14.33 -2.93 -2.04
C ALA A 293 14.14 -4.40 -1.57
N PHE A 294 13.07 -5.06 -1.98
CA PHE A 294 12.87 -6.46 -1.64
C PHE A 294 13.90 -7.35 -2.32
N ARG A 295 14.47 -8.26 -1.54
CA ARG A 295 15.37 -9.33 -2.02
C ARG A 295 14.94 -10.62 -1.37
N GLY A 296 14.52 -11.58 -2.17
CA GLY A 296 14.16 -12.91 -1.70
C GLY A 296 15.33 -13.60 -0.99
N THR A 297 15.01 -14.58 -0.16
CA THR A 297 15.97 -15.30 0.70
C THR A 297 17.11 -15.93 -0.11
N ARG A 298 16.83 -16.44 -1.31
CA ARG A 298 17.82 -17.03 -2.23
C ARG A 298 18.74 -15.98 -2.87
N ALA A 299 18.25 -14.76 -3.10
CA ALA A 299 19.03 -13.67 -3.71
C ALA A 299 20.00 -12.99 -2.72
N ARG A 300 19.91 -13.30 -1.42
CA ARG A 300 20.81 -12.78 -0.37
C ARG A 300 22.16 -13.50 -0.30
N THR A 301 22.27 -14.66 -0.91
CA THR A 301 23.54 -15.40 -0.94
C THR A 301 24.44 -14.80 -2.02
N PRO A 302 25.65 -14.28 -1.69
CA PRO A 302 26.59 -13.75 -2.69
C PRO A 302 26.98 -14.86 -3.66
N GLU A 303 26.66 -14.70 -4.94
CA GLU A 303 27.19 -15.59 -5.98
C GLU A 303 28.70 -15.40 -6.04
N ARG A 304 29.46 -16.51 -5.90
CA ARG A 304 30.90 -16.56 -6.13
C ARG A 304 31.17 -16.30 -7.62
N GLY A 305 31.31 -15.05 -8.03
CA GLY A 305 31.55 -14.76 -9.45
C GLY A 305 31.41 -13.30 -9.87
N GLY A 306 31.06 -12.39 -8.94
CA GLY A 306 31.14 -10.95 -9.21
C GLY A 306 30.05 -10.37 -10.12
N LEU A 307 29.03 -11.14 -10.51
CA LEU A 307 27.83 -10.60 -11.16
C LEU A 307 27.01 -9.88 -10.09
N ALA A 308 27.17 -8.58 -10.06
CA ALA A 308 26.61 -7.71 -9.03
C ALA A 308 25.11 -7.90 -8.90
N SER A 309 24.68 -8.34 -7.74
CA SER A 309 23.27 -8.40 -7.34
C SER A 309 22.60 -7.05 -7.61
N GLY A 310 21.52 -7.03 -8.39
CA GLY A 310 20.74 -5.80 -8.63
C GLY A 310 20.18 -5.24 -7.34
N GLY A 311 19.98 -3.93 -7.32
CA GLY A 311 19.55 -3.18 -6.13
C GLY A 311 18.15 -3.48 -5.60
N GLY A 312 17.42 -4.48 -6.12
CA GLY A 312 16.05 -4.76 -5.68
C GLY A 312 15.02 -3.69 -6.09
N LEU A 313 15.40 -2.74 -6.96
CA LEU A 313 14.53 -1.67 -7.43
C LEU A 313 13.86 -1.99 -8.77
N GLY A 314 14.46 -2.84 -9.59
CA GLY A 314 14.01 -3.06 -10.97
C GLY A 314 12.57 -3.55 -11.10
N LEU A 315 12.12 -4.49 -10.24
CA LEU A 315 10.74 -4.98 -10.27
C LEU A 315 9.75 -3.93 -9.73
N ALA A 316 10.13 -3.18 -8.70
CA ALA A 316 9.31 -2.06 -8.19
C ALA A 316 9.15 -0.96 -9.25
N ILE A 317 10.21 -0.61 -9.97
CA ILE A 317 10.18 0.31 -11.09
C ILE A 317 9.29 -0.24 -12.21
N ALA A 318 9.47 -1.51 -12.60
CA ALA A 318 8.65 -2.13 -13.63
C ALA A 318 7.16 -2.07 -13.28
N LYS A 319 6.79 -2.36 -12.03
CA LYS A 319 5.40 -2.24 -11.55
C LYS A 319 4.89 -0.81 -11.67
N GLY A 320 5.62 0.17 -11.14
CA GLY A 320 5.20 1.56 -11.19
C GLY A 320 5.05 2.10 -12.62
N LEU A 321 5.95 1.71 -13.53
CA LEU A 321 5.87 2.05 -14.94
C LEU A 321 4.66 1.39 -15.63
N VAL A 322 4.38 0.11 -15.34
CA VAL A 322 3.20 -0.59 -15.87
C VAL A 322 1.91 0.07 -15.40
N GLU A 323 1.83 0.40 -14.10
CA GLU A 323 0.66 1.09 -13.52
C GLU A 323 0.47 2.50 -14.13
N ALA A 324 1.56 3.22 -14.39
CA ALA A 324 1.51 4.53 -15.08
C ALA A 324 0.98 4.41 -16.51
N HIS A 325 1.21 3.28 -17.20
CA HIS A 325 0.63 2.94 -18.49
C HIS A 325 -0.80 2.38 -18.40
N ARG A 326 -1.44 2.42 -17.22
CA ARG A 326 -2.76 1.82 -16.94
C ARG A 326 -2.79 0.31 -17.22
N GLY A 327 -1.63 -0.33 -17.12
CA GLY A 327 -1.45 -1.76 -17.26
C GLY A 327 -1.53 -2.48 -15.91
N ARG A 328 -1.29 -3.78 -15.95
CA ARG A 328 -1.22 -4.65 -14.78
C ARG A 328 0.01 -5.54 -14.87
N ILE A 329 0.67 -5.81 -13.76
CA ILE A 329 1.77 -6.74 -13.67
C ILE A 329 1.49 -7.75 -12.57
N GLY A 330 1.85 -8.99 -12.81
CA GLY A 330 1.73 -10.08 -11.85
C GLY A 330 2.89 -11.07 -11.96
N VAL A 331 2.98 -11.95 -10.97
CA VAL A 331 3.95 -13.04 -10.96
C VAL A 331 3.30 -14.29 -10.40
N GLN A 332 3.70 -15.44 -10.92
CA GLN A 332 3.30 -16.76 -10.43
C GLN A 332 4.45 -17.76 -10.61
N ASN A 333 4.49 -18.76 -9.76
CA ASN A 333 5.37 -19.90 -9.99
C ASN A 333 4.89 -20.70 -11.21
N HIS A 334 5.81 -21.01 -12.10
CA HIS A 334 5.48 -21.72 -13.35
C HIS A 334 6.62 -22.65 -13.76
N GLY A 335 6.30 -23.94 -13.92
CA GLY A 335 7.30 -24.94 -14.27
C GLY A 335 8.47 -24.97 -13.25
N PRO A 336 9.72 -24.93 -13.71
CA PRO A 336 10.90 -24.95 -12.83
C PRO A 336 11.25 -23.57 -12.25
N GLY A 337 10.43 -22.55 -12.48
CA GLY A 337 10.75 -21.17 -12.05
C GLY A 337 9.54 -20.29 -11.89
N CYS A 338 9.61 -19.08 -12.41
CA CYS A 338 8.61 -18.05 -12.27
C CYS A 338 8.16 -17.52 -13.63
N ARG A 339 6.95 -16.96 -13.67
CA ARG A 339 6.41 -16.26 -14.82
C ARG A 339 5.89 -14.90 -14.39
N PHE A 340 6.51 -13.86 -14.91
CA PHE A 340 6.07 -12.48 -14.78
C PHE A 340 5.21 -12.13 -15.98
N GLU A 341 4.01 -11.59 -15.74
CA GLU A 341 3.06 -11.19 -16.77
C GLU A 341 2.76 -9.69 -16.67
N VAL A 342 2.84 -9.02 -17.81
CA VAL A 342 2.46 -7.61 -17.97
C VAL A 342 1.33 -7.54 -18.99
N ARG A 343 0.27 -6.82 -18.64
CA ARG A 343 -0.87 -6.53 -19.52
C ARG A 343 -0.94 -5.04 -19.76
N LEU A 344 -1.00 -4.64 -21.02
CA LEU A 344 -1.00 -3.24 -21.43
C LEU A 344 -2.19 -2.95 -22.37
N PRO A 345 -2.75 -1.73 -22.34
CA PRO A 345 -3.79 -1.34 -23.26
C PRO A 345 -3.24 -1.27 -24.69
N LEU A 346 -3.99 -1.83 -25.64
CA LEU A 346 -3.68 -1.70 -27.05
C LEU A 346 -3.81 -0.25 -27.49
N ALA A 347 -3.00 0.17 -28.46
CA ALA A 347 -3.22 1.42 -29.14
C ALA A 347 -4.57 1.35 -29.89
N MET A 348 -5.38 2.39 -29.75
CA MET A 348 -6.57 2.50 -30.57
C MET A 348 -6.15 2.75 -32.03
N PRO A 349 -6.80 2.11 -32.99
CA PRO A 349 -6.51 2.29 -34.40
C PRO A 349 -6.77 3.73 -34.87
#